data_791f9c65f09a5a78756c513977590e40
#
_entry.id   791f9c65f09a5a78756c513977590e40
#
_cell.length_a   1.000
_cell.length_b   1.000
_cell.length_c   1.000
_cell.angle_alpha   90.00
_cell.angle_beta   90.00
_cell.angle_gamma   90.00
#
_symmetry.space_group_name_H-M   'P 1'
#
loop_
_entity.id
_entity.type
_entity.pdbx_description
1 polymer ?
#
loop_
_entity_poly.entity_id
_entity_poly.type
_entity_poly.pdbx_seq_one_letter_code
_entity_poly.pdbx_strand_id
1 'polypeptide(L)'
;MRKDFCVFILTHGRPNKVITYRTLQTHGYTGKVFLVIDDEDETADEYKRIYGDDVLVFSKDEVAKYTDQYDNSSDRRGILWARNVCWDLARQQGYRYFVQIDDDYTDWKYRRLGKGHRLSTSARDEYHGWKIGSLDAVFDALVRVIETTPVTTIALSQGGVHLGGEPKKRRYKRKAMNSFVCSVD
;
A
#
# COMPACT_ATOMS: atom_id res chain seq x y z
N MET A 1 -3.20 2.73 -16.99
CA MET A 1 -3.78 3.11 -15.67
C MET A 1 -4.67 4.33 -15.78
N ARG A 2 -5.67 4.50 -14.89
CA ARG A 2 -6.54 5.67 -14.77
C ARG A 2 -5.70 6.95 -14.55
N LYS A 3 -6.17 8.09 -15.07
CA LYS A 3 -5.49 9.38 -14.91
C LYS A 3 -5.68 10.01 -13.51
N ASP A 4 -6.73 9.60 -12.81
CA ASP A 4 -7.13 10.07 -11.48
C ASP A 4 -6.65 9.17 -10.33
N PHE A 5 -5.69 8.26 -10.62
CA PHE A 5 -5.13 7.31 -9.67
C PHE A 5 -3.60 7.38 -9.63
N CYS A 6 -3.01 7.33 -8.43
CA CYS A 6 -1.57 7.24 -8.22
C CYS A 6 -1.19 6.20 -7.15
N VAL A 7 0.09 5.91 -7.07
CA VAL A 7 0.70 5.08 -6.02
C VAL A 7 1.57 5.97 -5.14
N PHE A 8 1.42 5.85 -3.82
CA PHE A 8 2.33 6.37 -2.82
C PHE A 8 3.14 5.23 -2.21
N ILE A 9 4.47 5.25 -2.40
CA ILE A 9 5.40 4.36 -1.72
C ILE A 9 5.90 5.08 -0.48
N LEU A 10 5.59 4.53 0.70
CA LEU A 10 6.03 5.07 1.97
C LEU A 10 7.41 4.51 2.30
N THR A 11 8.38 5.39 2.51
CA THR A 11 9.78 5.00 2.72
C THR A 11 10.50 5.99 3.63
N HIS A 12 11.61 5.55 4.26
CA HIS A 12 12.45 6.39 5.12
C HIS A 12 13.86 5.79 5.20
N GLY A 13 14.90 6.62 4.99
CA GLY A 13 16.30 6.29 5.24
C GLY A 13 16.92 5.23 4.31
N ARG A 14 16.31 4.89 3.16
CA ARG A 14 16.82 3.82 2.27
C ARG A 14 16.55 4.04 0.78
N PRO A 15 17.01 5.18 0.21
CA PRO A 15 16.70 5.58 -1.15
C PRO A 15 17.10 4.55 -2.21
N ASN A 16 18.16 3.77 -1.97
CA ASN A 16 18.66 2.74 -2.89
C ASN A 16 17.96 1.37 -2.73
N LYS A 17 16.98 1.24 -1.79
CA LYS A 17 16.32 -0.04 -1.48
C LYS A 17 14.81 0.02 -1.62
N VAL A 18 14.28 0.90 -2.44
CA VAL A 18 12.83 0.97 -2.74
C VAL A 18 12.46 -0.13 -3.73
N ILE A 19 12.36 -1.37 -3.22
CA ILE A 19 12.11 -2.58 -4.02
C ILE A 19 10.76 -2.48 -4.73
N THR A 20 9.76 -1.97 -4.03
CA THR A 20 8.38 -1.83 -4.51
C THR A 20 8.30 -1.04 -5.82
N TYR A 21 9.17 -0.04 -6.03
CA TYR A 21 9.18 0.76 -7.25
C TYR A 21 9.38 -0.12 -8.51
N ARG A 22 10.36 -1.03 -8.48
CA ARG A 22 10.59 -1.99 -9.58
C ARG A 22 9.51 -3.05 -9.65
N THR A 23 9.02 -3.50 -8.50
CA THR A 23 7.98 -4.53 -8.43
C THR A 23 6.67 -4.06 -9.07
N LEU A 24 6.27 -2.81 -8.89
CA LEU A 24 5.13 -2.23 -9.57
C LEU A 24 5.27 -2.34 -11.11
N GLN A 25 6.41 -1.95 -11.65
CA GLN A 25 6.68 -2.01 -13.11
C GLN A 25 6.64 -3.45 -13.63
N THR A 26 7.30 -4.40 -12.94
CA THR A 26 7.33 -5.81 -13.36
C THR A 26 5.98 -6.52 -13.26
N HIS A 27 5.02 -5.91 -12.54
CA HIS A 27 3.64 -6.39 -12.42
C HIS A 27 2.65 -5.53 -13.24
N GLY A 28 3.15 -4.76 -14.21
CA GLY A 28 2.34 -4.04 -15.19
C GLY A 28 1.54 -2.86 -14.61
N TYR A 29 2.13 -2.13 -13.67
CA TYR A 29 1.65 -0.81 -13.29
C TYR A 29 2.25 0.25 -14.21
N THR A 30 1.41 1.09 -14.82
CA THR A 30 1.80 2.12 -15.78
C THR A 30 1.47 3.54 -15.35
N GLY A 31 0.86 3.70 -14.16
CA GLY A 31 0.44 5.00 -13.64
C GLY A 31 1.55 5.76 -12.92
N LYS A 32 1.18 6.89 -12.33
CA LYS A 32 2.09 7.74 -11.56
C LYS A 32 2.44 7.09 -10.23
N VAL A 33 3.72 7.12 -9.87
CA VAL A 33 4.25 6.68 -8.58
C VAL A 33 4.94 7.86 -7.91
N PHE A 34 4.65 8.06 -6.65
CA PHE A 34 5.36 9.00 -5.77
C PHE A 34 6.01 8.26 -4.61
N LEU A 35 7.17 8.74 -4.20
CA LEU A 35 7.80 8.35 -2.95
C LEU A 35 7.46 9.38 -1.88
N VAL A 36 6.94 8.92 -0.76
CA VAL A 36 6.53 9.78 0.35
C VAL A 36 7.53 9.60 1.48
N ILE A 37 8.23 10.67 1.80
CA ILE A 37 9.22 10.74 2.88
C ILE A 37 8.87 11.90 3.82
N ASP A 38 9.34 11.84 5.05
CA ASP A 38 9.15 12.93 6.00
C ASP A 38 10.32 13.91 6.00
N ASP A 39 10.11 15.09 6.60
CA ASP A 39 11.09 16.17 6.69
C ASP A 39 12.25 15.87 7.67
N GLU A 40 12.18 14.78 8.42
CA GLU A 40 13.25 14.30 9.31
C GLU A 40 14.14 13.24 8.62
N ASP A 41 13.87 12.89 7.37
CA ASP A 41 14.69 11.92 6.63
C ASP A 41 16.00 12.56 6.14
N GLU A 42 17.10 12.23 6.78
CA GLU A 42 18.45 12.74 6.44
C GLU A 42 18.90 12.36 5.03
N THR A 43 18.22 11.38 4.39
CA THR A 43 18.53 10.94 3.02
C THR A 43 17.63 11.58 1.95
N ALA A 44 16.87 12.61 2.29
CA ALA A 44 15.90 13.26 1.39
C ALA A 44 16.53 13.73 0.07
N ASP A 45 17.72 14.30 0.12
CA ASP A 45 18.43 14.77 -1.09
C ASP A 45 18.84 13.61 -2.00
N GLU A 46 19.16 12.45 -1.44
CA GLU A 46 19.48 11.27 -2.23
C GLU A 46 18.22 10.70 -2.90
N TYR A 47 17.07 10.69 -2.23
CA TYR A 47 15.78 10.36 -2.87
C TYR A 47 15.49 11.29 -4.04
N LYS A 48 15.60 12.61 -3.87
CA LYS A 48 15.40 13.59 -4.94
C LYS A 48 16.38 13.40 -6.11
N ARG A 49 17.63 13.09 -5.82
CA ARG A 49 18.62 12.80 -6.86
C ARG A 49 18.26 11.57 -7.71
N ILE A 50 17.67 10.53 -7.09
CA ILE A 50 17.35 9.26 -7.77
C ILE A 50 16.00 9.33 -8.48
N TYR A 51 14.97 9.93 -7.83
CA TYR A 51 13.57 9.87 -8.26
C TYR A 51 13.02 11.23 -8.70
N GLY A 52 13.79 12.31 -8.57
CA GLY A 52 13.41 13.65 -9.04
C GLY A 52 12.16 14.20 -8.39
N ASP A 53 11.28 14.74 -9.23
CA ASP A 53 10.01 15.37 -8.81
C ASP A 53 8.95 14.36 -8.31
N ASP A 54 9.25 13.07 -8.36
CA ASP A 54 8.37 12.03 -7.84
C ASP A 54 8.50 11.86 -6.31
N VAL A 55 9.42 12.60 -5.66
CA VAL A 55 9.59 12.60 -4.20
C VAL A 55 8.75 13.69 -3.57
N LEU A 56 7.83 13.28 -2.72
CA LEU A 56 7.00 14.18 -1.93
C LEU A 56 7.49 14.16 -0.47
N VAL A 57 7.85 15.33 0.03
CA VAL A 57 8.30 15.52 1.41
C VAL A 57 7.16 16.14 2.22
N PHE A 58 6.81 15.55 3.35
CA PHE A 58 5.81 16.11 4.26
C PHE A 58 6.42 16.48 5.62
N SER A 59 5.83 17.45 6.29
CA SER A 59 6.22 17.82 7.66
C SER A 59 5.48 16.97 8.68
N LYS A 60 6.21 16.26 9.52
CA LYS A 60 5.64 15.52 10.65
C LYS A 60 4.95 16.44 11.65
N ASP A 61 5.47 17.65 11.87
CA ASP A 61 4.85 18.60 12.76
C ASP A 61 3.47 19.05 12.28
N GLU A 62 3.32 19.28 10.99
CA GLU A 62 2.01 19.63 10.41
C GLU A 62 1.02 18.47 10.50
N VAL A 63 1.46 17.26 10.19
CA VAL A 63 0.60 16.06 10.28
C VAL A 63 0.23 15.74 11.72
N ALA A 64 1.13 16.03 12.68
CA ALA A 64 0.88 15.85 14.12
C ALA A 64 -0.33 16.64 14.62
N LYS A 65 -0.63 17.80 14.01
CA LYS A 65 -1.73 18.66 14.47
C LYS A 65 -3.11 18.01 14.36
N TYR A 66 -3.26 17.05 13.44
CA TYR A 66 -4.53 16.36 13.19
C TYR A 66 -4.46 14.83 13.29
N THR A 67 -3.29 14.28 13.65
CA THR A 67 -3.11 12.84 13.87
C THR A 67 -3.19 12.52 15.35
N ASP A 68 -4.21 11.74 15.74
CA ASP A 68 -4.31 11.19 17.09
C ASP A 68 -3.34 10.01 17.22
N GLN A 69 -2.37 10.14 18.14
CA GLN A 69 -1.39 9.09 18.44
C GLN A 69 -1.83 8.14 19.55
N TYR A 70 -3.10 8.22 19.99
CA TYR A 70 -3.72 7.37 21.00
C TYR A 70 -3.04 7.42 22.39
N ASP A 71 -1.71 7.41 22.47
CA ASP A 71 -0.95 7.28 23.72
C ASP A 71 -0.16 8.55 24.09
N ASN A 72 -0.31 9.63 23.35
CA ASN A 72 0.55 10.82 23.46
C ASN A 72 2.05 10.46 23.45
N SER A 73 2.40 9.41 22.68
CA SER A 73 3.79 8.97 22.53
C SER A 73 4.61 10.05 21.82
N SER A 74 5.78 10.35 22.36
CA SER A 74 6.77 11.19 21.67
C SER A 74 7.56 10.44 20.59
N ASP A 75 7.27 9.16 20.36
CA ASP A 75 7.94 8.36 19.32
C ASP A 75 7.43 8.73 17.93
N ARG A 76 8.27 9.42 17.17
CA ARG A 76 7.98 9.93 15.82
C ARG A 76 8.37 8.97 14.69
N ARG A 77 8.81 7.74 15.01
CA ARG A 77 9.28 6.75 14.01
C ARG A 77 8.18 5.96 13.32
N GLY A 78 6.94 6.20 13.65
CA GLY A 78 5.81 5.42 13.13
C GLY A 78 5.42 5.77 11.69
N ILE A 79 5.03 4.77 10.90
CA ILE A 79 4.47 4.92 9.55
C ILE A 79 3.11 5.65 9.54
N LEU A 80 2.50 5.84 10.70
CA LEU A 80 1.20 6.48 10.87
C LEU A 80 1.13 7.86 10.20
N TRP A 81 2.18 8.67 10.36
CA TRP A 81 2.30 10.00 9.78
C TRP A 81 2.22 9.97 8.26
N ALA A 82 3.06 9.14 7.64
CA ALA A 82 3.10 8.98 6.20
C ALA A 82 1.77 8.43 5.64
N ARG A 83 1.09 7.56 6.40
CA ARG A 83 -0.23 7.06 5.98
C ARG A 83 -1.29 8.14 6.03
N ASN A 84 -1.32 8.97 7.09
CA ASN A 84 -2.34 9.99 7.24
C ASN A 84 -2.19 11.13 6.22
N VAL A 85 -0.97 11.53 5.88
CA VAL A 85 -0.74 12.61 4.92
C VAL A 85 -1.11 12.23 3.47
N CYS A 86 -1.24 10.95 3.15
CA CYS A 86 -1.50 10.50 1.76
C CYS A 86 -2.79 11.10 1.17
N TRP A 87 -3.84 11.34 1.98
CA TRP A 87 -5.06 11.99 1.49
C TRP A 87 -4.82 13.42 1.05
N ASP A 88 -4.05 14.18 1.83
CA ASP A 88 -3.71 15.57 1.51
C ASP A 88 -2.78 15.64 0.30
N LEU A 89 -1.79 14.77 0.24
CA LEU A 89 -0.90 14.67 -0.91
C LEU A 89 -1.66 14.30 -2.19
N ALA A 90 -2.61 13.36 -2.12
CA ALA A 90 -3.43 13.01 -3.28
C ALA A 90 -4.25 14.20 -3.79
N ARG A 91 -4.90 14.96 -2.89
CA ARG A 91 -5.63 16.18 -3.25
C ARG A 91 -4.72 17.24 -3.85
N GLN A 92 -3.55 17.48 -3.25
CA GLN A 92 -2.56 18.46 -3.74
C GLN A 92 -2.04 18.09 -5.13
N GLN A 93 -1.85 16.80 -5.41
CA GLN A 93 -1.39 16.30 -6.71
C GLN A 93 -2.54 16.10 -7.73
N GLY A 94 -3.80 16.38 -7.35
CA GLY A 94 -4.96 16.29 -8.24
C GLY A 94 -5.46 14.87 -8.50
N TYR A 95 -5.16 13.90 -7.60
CA TYR A 95 -5.63 12.53 -7.70
C TYR A 95 -6.85 12.31 -6.80
N ARG A 96 -7.84 11.61 -7.35
CA ARG A 96 -9.06 11.22 -6.62
C ARG A 96 -8.89 9.90 -5.88
N TYR A 97 -8.11 9.01 -6.44
CA TYR A 97 -7.84 7.68 -5.88
C TYR A 97 -6.35 7.46 -5.75
N PHE A 98 -5.96 6.73 -4.73
CA PHE A 98 -4.56 6.34 -4.55
C PHE A 98 -4.44 4.98 -3.86
N VAL A 99 -3.28 4.37 -3.98
CA VAL A 99 -2.87 3.27 -3.10
C VAL A 99 -1.63 3.70 -2.33
N GLN A 100 -1.64 3.45 -1.01
CA GLN A 100 -0.47 3.59 -0.16
C GLN A 100 0.11 2.22 0.15
N ILE A 101 1.42 2.07 -0.05
CA ILE A 101 2.16 0.80 0.08
C ILE A 101 3.54 1.03 0.69
N ASP A 102 4.10 -0.03 1.31
CA ASP A 102 5.45 0.04 1.85
C ASP A 102 6.50 -0.19 0.74
N ASP A 103 7.76 0.12 0.99
CA ASP A 103 8.85 0.14 0.00
C ASP A 103 9.52 -1.22 -0.25
N ASP A 104 9.15 -2.27 0.47
CA ASP A 104 9.82 -3.58 0.48
C ASP A 104 9.04 -4.73 -0.19
N TYR A 105 8.02 -4.42 -1.00
CA TYR A 105 7.23 -5.44 -1.69
C TYR A 105 8.01 -6.08 -2.82
N THR A 106 8.14 -7.41 -2.74
CA THR A 106 8.88 -8.20 -3.71
C THR A 106 8.00 -8.89 -4.76
N ASP A 107 6.69 -9.00 -4.51
CA ASP A 107 5.78 -9.72 -5.41
C ASP A 107 4.31 -9.36 -5.15
N TRP A 108 3.48 -9.50 -6.21
CA TRP A 108 2.04 -9.32 -6.18
C TRP A 108 1.36 -10.57 -6.74
N LYS A 109 0.45 -11.18 -5.95
CA LYS A 109 -0.20 -12.45 -6.31
C LYS A 109 -1.70 -12.44 -6.07
N TYR A 110 -2.44 -13.02 -7.00
CA TYR A 110 -3.79 -13.50 -6.70
C TYR A 110 -3.69 -14.75 -5.84
N ARG A 111 -4.56 -14.85 -4.86
CA ARG A 111 -4.72 -16.07 -4.08
C ARG A 111 -6.14 -16.56 -4.17
N ARG A 112 -6.32 -17.78 -4.63
CA ARG A 112 -7.62 -18.46 -4.69
C ARG A 112 -7.50 -19.89 -4.24
N LEU A 113 -8.63 -20.48 -3.84
CA LEU A 113 -8.73 -21.90 -3.55
C LEU A 113 -8.40 -22.73 -4.79
N GLY A 114 -7.65 -23.80 -4.64
CA GLY A 114 -7.38 -24.76 -5.71
C GLY A 114 -8.67 -25.48 -6.14
N LYS A 115 -8.76 -25.89 -7.41
CA LYS A 115 -9.86 -26.72 -7.88
C LYS A 115 -9.83 -28.08 -7.16
N GLY A 116 -10.95 -28.50 -6.56
CA GLY A 116 -11.13 -29.82 -5.98
C GLY A 116 -10.89 -29.93 -4.48
N HIS A 117 -10.43 -28.89 -3.79
CA HIS A 117 -10.28 -28.94 -2.35
C HIS A 117 -11.57 -28.59 -1.62
N ARG A 118 -12.28 -29.59 -1.16
CA ARG A 118 -13.13 -29.48 0.02
C ARG A 118 -12.21 -29.25 1.20
N LEU A 119 -12.26 -28.05 1.79
CA LEU A 119 -11.64 -27.66 3.08
C LEU A 119 -10.51 -28.60 3.54
N SER A 120 -9.33 -28.48 2.92
CA SER A 120 -8.12 -29.17 3.38
C SER A 120 -7.77 -28.72 4.80
N THR A 121 -7.24 -29.62 5.60
CA THR A 121 -6.80 -29.35 6.97
C THR A 121 -5.48 -28.55 7.01
N SER A 122 -4.74 -28.47 5.89
CA SER A 122 -3.51 -27.70 5.78
C SER A 122 -3.73 -26.38 5.00
N ALA A 123 -3.40 -25.26 5.63
CA ALA A 123 -3.55 -23.95 5.02
C ALA A 123 -2.59 -23.70 3.82
N ARG A 124 -1.58 -24.54 3.64
CA ARG A 124 -0.64 -24.47 2.51
C ARG A 124 -1.25 -24.98 1.21
N ASP A 125 -2.16 -25.94 1.30
CA ASP A 125 -2.74 -26.62 0.14
C ASP A 125 -3.99 -25.93 -0.40
N GLU A 126 -4.55 -24.99 0.38
CA GLU A 126 -5.82 -24.34 0.05
C GLU A 126 -5.70 -23.15 -0.92
N TYR A 127 -4.58 -22.44 -0.89
CA TYR A 127 -4.41 -21.22 -1.67
C TYR A 127 -3.24 -21.32 -2.63
N HIS A 128 -3.55 -21.32 -3.91
CA HIS A 128 -2.55 -21.14 -4.96
C HIS A 128 -2.35 -19.65 -5.25
N GLY A 129 -1.08 -19.23 -5.33
CA GLY A 129 -0.70 -17.88 -5.70
C GLY A 129 -0.35 -17.79 -7.17
N TRP A 130 -1.03 -16.95 -7.92
CA TRP A 130 -0.66 -16.62 -9.30
C TRP A 130 -0.14 -15.21 -9.36
N LYS A 131 1.00 -15.03 -10.03
CA LYS A 131 1.58 -13.72 -10.25
C LYS A 131 0.58 -12.80 -10.97
N ILE A 132 0.43 -11.58 -10.48
CA ILE A 132 -0.36 -10.54 -11.13
C ILE A 132 0.45 -10.01 -12.31
N GLY A 133 -0.13 -10.06 -13.52
CA GLY A 133 0.49 -9.53 -14.73
C GLY A 133 0.09 -8.10 -15.05
N SER A 134 -0.98 -7.58 -14.43
CA SER A 134 -1.45 -6.20 -14.62
C SER A 134 -2.00 -5.64 -13.32
N LEU A 135 -1.19 -4.87 -12.63
CA LEU A 135 -1.65 -4.09 -11.47
C LEU A 135 -2.61 -2.97 -11.88
N ASP A 136 -2.50 -2.44 -13.09
CA ASP A 136 -3.47 -1.48 -13.62
C ASP A 136 -4.88 -2.04 -13.58
N ALA A 137 -5.06 -3.29 -14.06
CA ALA A 137 -6.37 -3.94 -14.04
C ALA A 137 -6.87 -4.22 -12.61
N VAL A 138 -5.97 -4.58 -11.70
CA VAL A 138 -6.32 -4.81 -10.29
C VAL A 138 -6.78 -3.52 -9.64
N PHE A 139 -6.01 -2.45 -9.74
CA PHE A 139 -6.35 -1.18 -9.11
C PHE A 139 -7.59 -0.55 -9.73
N ASP A 140 -7.78 -0.66 -11.06
CA ASP A 140 -9.01 -0.23 -11.72
C ASP A 140 -10.24 -0.97 -11.19
N ALA A 141 -10.14 -2.28 -11.01
CA ALA A 141 -11.23 -3.08 -10.44
C ALA A 141 -11.55 -2.68 -8.99
N LEU A 142 -10.53 -2.40 -8.16
CA LEU A 142 -10.72 -1.95 -6.78
C LEU A 142 -11.35 -0.54 -6.72
N VAL A 143 -10.93 0.36 -7.58
CA VAL A 143 -11.55 1.70 -7.68
C VAL A 143 -13.01 1.60 -8.11
N ARG A 144 -13.36 0.71 -9.05
CA ARG A 144 -14.77 0.49 -9.42
C ARG A 144 -15.62 0.00 -8.24
N VAL A 145 -15.06 -0.82 -7.35
CA VAL A 145 -15.77 -1.20 -6.11
C VAL A 145 -16.03 0.02 -5.24
N ILE A 146 -15.04 0.90 -5.08
CA ILE A 146 -15.21 2.15 -4.33
C ILE A 146 -16.28 3.05 -4.98
N GLU A 147 -16.27 3.17 -6.31
CA GLU A 147 -17.24 3.99 -7.05
C GLU A 147 -18.68 3.48 -7.00
N THR A 148 -18.86 2.16 -6.81
CA THR A 148 -20.19 1.52 -6.87
C THR A 148 -20.75 1.08 -5.54
N THR A 149 -20.00 1.29 -4.45
CA THR A 149 -20.41 0.91 -3.09
C THR A 149 -20.10 2.06 -2.11
N PRO A 150 -20.67 2.07 -0.89
CA PRO A 150 -20.32 3.08 0.12
C PRO A 150 -18.94 2.86 0.79
N VAL A 151 -18.09 1.99 0.22
CA VAL A 151 -16.73 1.73 0.71
C VAL A 151 -15.79 2.82 0.20
N THR A 152 -15.04 3.43 1.10
CA THR A 152 -14.02 4.47 0.77
C THR A 152 -12.59 3.95 0.76
N THR A 153 -12.36 2.79 1.37
CA THR A 153 -11.03 2.19 1.49
C THR A 153 -11.08 0.67 1.34
N ILE A 154 -10.20 0.11 0.54
CA ILE A 154 -10.03 -1.34 0.37
C ILE A 154 -8.62 -1.72 0.76
N ALA A 155 -8.48 -2.57 1.78
CA ALA A 155 -7.19 -3.08 2.22
C ALA A 155 -6.80 -4.36 1.49
N LEU A 156 -5.53 -4.46 1.10
CA LEU A 156 -4.97 -5.65 0.49
C LEU A 156 -4.31 -6.54 1.55
N SER A 157 -4.47 -7.84 1.44
CA SER A 157 -3.93 -8.76 2.44
C SER A 157 -2.43 -8.98 2.25
N GLN A 158 -1.68 -8.92 3.35
CA GLN A 158 -0.27 -9.22 3.38
C GLN A 158 0.00 -10.72 3.19
N GLY A 159 1.07 -11.06 2.44
CA GLY A 159 1.40 -12.43 2.07
C GLY A 159 1.54 -13.42 3.22
N GLY A 160 2.17 -13.02 4.31
CA GLY A 160 2.41 -13.86 5.49
C GLY A 160 1.15 -14.25 6.28
N VAL A 161 0.07 -13.51 6.15
CA VAL A 161 -1.18 -13.73 6.91
C VAL A 161 -1.91 -15.02 6.51
N HIS A 162 -1.61 -15.55 5.32
CA HIS A 162 -2.21 -16.77 4.79
C HIS A 162 -1.35 -18.01 4.99
N LEU A 163 -0.15 -17.87 5.58
CA LEU A 163 0.79 -18.95 5.80
C LEU A 163 0.59 -19.57 7.20
N GLY A 164 0.13 -20.83 7.24
CA GLY A 164 0.03 -21.66 8.47
C GLY A 164 -1.17 -21.33 9.39
N GLY A 165 -1.69 -22.33 10.11
CA GLY A 165 -2.79 -22.30 11.09
C GLY A 165 -4.15 -22.70 10.53
N GLU A 166 -5.07 -23.06 11.43
CA GLU A 166 -6.37 -23.59 11.06
C GLU A 166 -7.21 -22.62 10.20
N PRO A 167 -7.69 -23.04 9.02
CA PRO A 167 -8.45 -22.20 8.09
C PRO A 167 -9.69 -21.56 8.70
N LYS A 168 -10.39 -22.30 9.57
CA LYS A 168 -11.61 -21.83 10.24
C LYS A 168 -11.37 -20.67 11.20
N LYS A 169 -10.23 -20.66 11.93
CA LYS A 169 -9.90 -19.58 12.86
C LYS A 169 -9.42 -18.31 12.19
N ARG A 170 -8.97 -18.39 10.93
CA ARG A 170 -8.44 -17.22 10.19
C ARG A 170 -9.47 -16.39 9.48
N ARG A 171 -10.61 -16.93 9.15
CA ARG A 171 -11.68 -16.21 8.46
C ARG A 171 -12.18 -15.00 9.26
N TYR A 172 -12.10 -15.05 10.59
CA TYR A 172 -12.60 -14.03 11.52
C TYR A 172 -11.52 -13.36 12.38
N LYS A 173 -10.24 -13.72 12.22
CA LYS A 173 -9.15 -13.03 12.93
C LYS A 173 -8.75 -11.76 12.21
N ARG A 174 -8.31 -10.75 12.98
CA ARG A 174 -7.66 -9.56 12.43
C ARG A 174 -6.49 -9.98 11.55
N LYS A 175 -6.45 -9.46 10.33
CA LYS A 175 -5.36 -9.69 9.39
C LYS A 175 -4.49 -8.45 9.34
N ALA A 176 -3.18 -8.63 9.31
CA ALA A 176 -2.26 -7.55 9.03
C ALA A 176 -2.46 -7.10 7.58
N MET A 177 -2.63 -5.80 7.40
CA MET A 177 -2.79 -5.15 6.10
C MET A 177 -1.89 -3.93 6.11
N ASN A 178 -1.13 -3.75 5.05
CA ASN A 178 -0.19 -2.65 4.91
C ASN A 178 -0.30 -1.93 3.55
N SER A 179 -1.31 -2.29 2.76
CA SER A 179 -1.63 -1.65 1.49
C SER A 179 -3.10 -1.28 1.46
N PHE A 180 -3.39 -0.03 1.12
CA PHE A 180 -4.74 0.50 1.15
C PHE A 180 -5.02 1.31 -0.11
N VAL A 181 -6.02 0.88 -0.88
CA VAL A 181 -6.59 1.66 -1.98
C VAL A 181 -7.68 2.54 -1.42
N CYS A 182 -7.57 3.83 -1.60
CA CYS A 182 -8.41 4.84 -0.95
C CYS A 182 -9.02 5.80 -1.97
N SER A 183 -10.19 6.36 -1.63
CA SER A 183 -10.72 7.60 -2.21
C SER A 183 -10.36 8.78 -1.32
N VAL A 184 -10.17 9.95 -1.91
CA VAL A 184 -9.99 11.22 -1.18
C VAL A 184 -11.32 11.85 -0.74
N ASP A 185 -12.44 11.34 -1.26
CA ASP A 185 -13.81 11.75 -0.96
C ASP A 185 -14.36 11.00 0.27
#